data_bac539734652033371f08ec560baef0e
#
_entry.id   bac539734652033371f08ec560baef0e
#
_cell.length_a   1.000
_cell.length_b   1.000
_cell.length_c   1.000
_cell.angle_alpha   90.00
_cell.angle_beta   90.00
_cell.angle_gamma   90.00
#
_symmetry.space_group_name_H-M   'P 1'
#
loop_
_entity.id
_entity.type
_entity.pdbx_description
1 polymer ?
#
loop_
_entity_poly.entity_id
_entity_poly.type
_entity_poly.pdbx_seq_one_letter_code
_entity_poly.pdbx_strand_id
1 'polypeptide(L)'
;VPPGVYKLVARPLINNLTTNYAKLCAKFVGASYMINGHLDIDSFTNQKYLTNPETLEFARKITMIKNDNLDQKVLTPQKFTVKLTNNKTIEINLDHVYGHPKAALSESEYLDKFHKCCLSSTKKIPKNKIDQMIDFILDLENKKNVIDFFKII
;
A
#
# COMPACT_ATOMS: atom_id res chain seq x y z
N VAL A 1 -11.14 -0.48 -13.24
CA VAL A 1 -10.08 0.51 -12.93
C VAL A 1 -9.77 1.36 -14.17
N PRO A 2 -9.27 2.61 -14.04
CA PRO A 2 -8.82 3.45 -15.14
C PRO A 2 -7.71 2.79 -15.99
N PRO A 3 -7.58 3.14 -17.29
CA PRO A 3 -6.62 2.48 -18.18
C PRO A 3 -5.16 2.63 -17.73
N GLY A 4 -4.77 3.78 -17.19
CA GLY A 4 -3.41 3.99 -16.66
C GLY A 4 -3.10 3.11 -15.46
N VAL A 5 -4.05 2.98 -14.53
CA VAL A 5 -3.93 2.08 -13.37
C VAL A 5 -3.83 0.62 -13.85
N TYR A 6 -4.70 0.22 -14.79
CA TYR A 6 -4.66 -1.11 -15.37
C TYR A 6 -3.28 -1.44 -15.97
N LYS A 7 -2.76 -0.53 -16.80
CA LYS A 7 -1.44 -0.69 -17.44
C LYS A 7 -0.32 -0.86 -16.42
N LEU A 8 -0.41 -0.18 -15.27
CA LEU A 8 0.62 -0.20 -14.24
C LEU A 8 0.58 -1.45 -13.39
N VAL A 9 -0.61 -1.87 -12.93
CA VAL A 9 -0.74 -2.88 -11.85
C VAL A 9 -1.45 -4.17 -12.25
N ALA A 10 -2.00 -4.30 -13.47
CA ALA A 10 -2.67 -5.52 -13.92
C ALA A 10 -1.67 -6.56 -14.44
N ARG A 11 -0.55 -6.73 -13.74
CA ARG A 11 0.48 -7.70 -14.10
C ARG A 11 -0.05 -9.13 -13.93
N PRO A 12 0.34 -10.07 -14.82
CA PRO A 12 0.05 -11.48 -14.63
C PRO A 12 0.55 -11.99 -13.28
N LEU A 13 -0.18 -12.91 -12.68
CA LEU A 13 0.33 -13.61 -11.49
C LEU A 13 1.34 -14.65 -11.94
N ILE A 14 2.56 -14.59 -11.41
CA ILE A 14 3.65 -15.53 -11.68
C ILE A 14 4.02 -16.29 -10.40
N ASN A 15 4.60 -17.48 -10.55
CA ASN A 15 4.91 -18.34 -9.39
C ASN A 15 6.07 -17.79 -8.52
N ASN A 16 7.04 -17.12 -9.14
CA ASN A 16 8.22 -16.59 -8.45
C ASN A 16 8.16 -15.06 -8.40
N LEU A 17 7.34 -14.53 -7.50
CA LEU A 17 7.21 -13.09 -7.32
C LEU A 17 8.49 -12.50 -6.70
N THR A 18 9.03 -11.48 -7.36
CA THR A 18 10.04 -10.61 -6.74
C THR A 18 9.34 -9.44 -6.04
N THR A 19 10.01 -8.82 -5.06
CA THR A 19 9.52 -7.65 -4.33
C THR A 19 8.92 -6.58 -5.25
N ASN A 20 9.66 -6.16 -6.28
CA ASN A 20 9.21 -5.10 -7.17
C ASN A 20 8.06 -5.53 -8.09
N TYR A 21 8.04 -6.79 -8.48
CA TYR A 21 6.94 -7.33 -9.28
C TYR A 21 5.65 -7.40 -8.46
N ALA A 22 5.74 -7.92 -7.23
CA ALA A 22 4.61 -8.09 -6.32
C ALA A 22 3.91 -6.77 -6.01
N LYS A 23 4.67 -5.69 -5.76
CA LYS A 23 4.14 -4.34 -5.50
C LYS A 23 3.26 -3.81 -6.63
N LEU A 24 3.50 -4.24 -7.86
CA LEU A 24 2.76 -3.82 -9.06
C LEU A 24 1.84 -4.91 -9.62
N CYS A 25 1.59 -5.98 -8.84
CA CYS A 25 0.64 -7.03 -9.18
C CYS A 25 -0.62 -6.89 -8.30
N ALA A 26 -1.63 -6.16 -8.78
CA ALA A 26 -2.85 -5.88 -7.99
C ALA A 26 -3.56 -7.14 -7.50
N LYS A 27 -3.47 -8.25 -8.25
CA LYS A 27 -4.00 -9.55 -7.82
C LYS A 27 -3.32 -10.05 -6.56
N PHE A 28 -1.99 -9.99 -6.50
CA PHE A 28 -1.22 -10.36 -5.32
C PHE A 28 -1.47 -9.40 -4.14
N VAL A 29 -1.45 -8.08 -4.42
CA VAL A 29 -1.70 -7.04 -3.39
C VAL A 29 -3.06 -7.23 -2.74
N GLY A 30 -4.12 -7.39 -3.56
CA GLY A 30 -5.48 -7.60 -3.05
C GLY A 30 -5.61 -8.91 -2.26
N ALA A 31 -5.05 -10.00 -2.77
CA ALA A 31 -5.06 -11.29 -2.08
C ALA A 31 -4.28 -11.24 -0.76
N SER A 32 -3.10 -10.62 -0.76
CA SER A 32 -2.28 -10.48 0.44
C SER A 32 -3.01 -9.72 1.55
N TYR A 33 -3.70 -8.64 1.19
CA TYR A 33 -4.53 -7.91 2.16
C TYR A 33 -5.70 -8.75 2.69
N MET A 34 -6.39 -9.47 1.82
CA MET A 34 -7.54 -10.30 2.21
C MET A 34 -7.16 -11.44 3.15
N ILE A 35 -5.99 -12.04 2.94
CA ILE A 35 -5.52 -13.18 3.74
C ILE A 35 -4.85 -12.73 5.04
N ASN A 36 -4.06 -11.65 5.00
CA ASN A 36 -3.25 -11.23 6.15
C ASN A 36 -3.90 -10.09 6.97
N GLY A 37 -4.92 -9.41 6.43
CA GLY A 37 -5.57 -8.26 7.07
C GLY A 37 -4.75 -6.97 7.04
N HIS A 38 -3.54 -7.00 6.51
CA HIS A 38 -2.64 -5.84 6.43
C HIS A 38 -1.73 -5.92 5.20
N LEU A 39 -1.16 -4.78 4.85
CA LEU A 39 -0.07 -4.64 3.88
C LEU A 39 1.00 -3.71 4.46
N ASP A 40 2.22 -4.22 4.53
CA ASP A 40 3.39 -3.48 4.99
C ASP A 40 4.63 -3.84 4.14
N ILE A 41 5.80 -3.40 4.58
CA ILE A 41 7.05 -3.67 3.87
C ILE A 41 7.34 -5.17 3.82
N ASP A 42 7.09 -5.90 4.91
CA ASP A 42 7.34 -7.34 5.00
C ASP A 42 6.46 -8.13 4.04
N SER A 43 5.25 -7.68 3.76
CA SER A 43 4.36 -8.30 2.78
C SER A 43 5.00 -8.45 1.39
N PHE A 44 6.02 -7.64 1.09
CA PHE A 44 6.70 -7.62 -0.22
C PHE A 44 8.18 -8.03 -0.16
N THR A 45 8.78 -8.07 1.01
CA THR A 45 10.23 -8.38 1.17
C THR A 45 10.48 -9.75 1.76
N ASN A 46 9.54 -10.26 2.56
CA ASN A 46 9.67 -11.56 3.18
C ASN A 46 9.12 -12.66 2.25
N GLN A 47 9.96 -13.63 1.92
CA GLN A 47 9.61 -14.76 1.06
C GLN A 47 8.40 -15.54 1.55
N LYS A 48 8.19 -15.64 2.86
CA LYS A 48 7.01 -16.31 3.46
C LYS A 48 5.69 -15.73 2.92
N TYR A 49 5.60 -14.41 2.73
CA TYR A 49 4.42 -13.77 2.16
C TYR A 49 4.36 -13.93 0.64
N LEU A 50 5.50 -13.75 -0.06
CA LEU A 50 5.57 -13.82 -1.52
C LEU A 50 5.24 -15.22 -2.09
N THR A 51 5.50 -16.26 -1.31
CA THR A 51 5.29 -17.66 -1.70
C THR A 51 4.13 -18.34 -0.96
N ASN A 52 3.34 -17.59 -0.19
CA ASN A 52 2.21 -18.15 0.55
C ASN A 52 1.18 -18.77 -0.42
N PRO A 53 0.94 -20.10 -0.35
CA PRO A 53 0.05 -20.79 -1.29
C PRO A 53 -1.39 -20.27 -1.24
N GLU A 54 -1.90 -19.96 -0.05
CA GLU A 54 -3.25 -19.46 0.15
C GLU A 54 -3.43 -18.08 -0.52
N THR A 55 -2.45 -17.18 -0.33
CA THR A 55 -2.44 -15.87 -0.99
C THR A 55 -2.40 -16.02 -2.52
N LEU A 56 -1.55 -16.91 -3.03
CA LEU A 56 -1.42 -17.12 -4.48
C LEU A 56 -2.69 -17.76 -5.07
N GLU A 57 -3.32 -18.69 -4.36
CA GLU A 57 -4.59 -19.26 -4.78
C GLU A 57 -5.72 -18.22 -4.79
N PHE A 58 -5.80 -17.39 -3.74
CA PHE A 58 -6.79 -16.31 -3.70
C PHE A 58 -6.54 -15.28 -4.82
N ALA A 59 -5.29 -14.95 -5.10
CA ALA A 59 -4.92 -14.02 -6.18
C ALA A 59 -5.40 -14.48 -7.56
N ARG A 60 -5.48 -15.80 -7.82
CA ARG A 60 -6.02 -16.35 -9.07
C ARG A 60 -7.52 -16.06 -9.25
N LYS A 61 -8.26 -15.85 -8.15
CA LYS A 61 -9.69 -15.51 -8.17
C LYS A 61 -9.93 -14.02 -8.47
N ILE A 62 -8.90 -13.16 -8.41
CA ILE A 62 -9.01 -11.74 -8.67
C ILE A 62 -8.85 -11.45 -10.16
N THR A 63 -9.79 -10.74 -10.73
CA THR A 63 -9.74 -10.28 -12.12
C THR A 63 -9.69 -8.75 -12.15
N MET A 64 -8.71 -8.22 -12.89
CA MET A 64 -8.62 -6.79 -13.16
C MET A 64 -9.39 -6.46 -14.43
N ILE A 65 -10.31 -5.50 -14.36
CA ILE A 65 -11.12 -5.05 -15.50
C ILE A 65 -10.77 -3.60 -15.80
N LYS A 66 -10.29 -3.37 -17.02
CA LYS A 66 -10.04 -2.02 -17.53
C LYS A 66 -11.34 -1.33 -17.89
N ASN A 67 -11.50 -0.07 -17.52
CA ASN A 67 -12.62 0.78 -17.94
C ASN A 67 -12.09 1.86 -18.89
N ASP A 68 -12.28 1.65 -20.19
CA ASP A 68 -11.79 2.55 -21.23
C ASP A 68 -12.59 3.87 -21.34
N ASN A 69 -13.72 3.98 -20.62
CA ASN A 69 -14.50 5.22 -20.54
C ASN A 69 -13.90 6.24 -19.56
N LEU A 70 -12.88 5.86 -18.81
CA LEU A 70 -12.18 6.75 -17.86
C LEU A 70 -10.90 7.31 -18.49
N ASP A 71 -10.53 8.53 -18.06
CA ASP A 71 -9.24 9.12 -18.46
C ASP A 71 -8.08 8.23 -17.95
N GLN A 72 -7.09 8.01 -18.82
CA GLN A 72 -5.93 7.20 -18.49
C GLN A 72 -5.01 7.84 -17.42
N LYS A 73 -5.12 9.15 -17.19
CA LYS A 73 -4.28 9.89 -16.24
C LYS A 73 -4.81 9.90 -14.82
N VAL A 74 -6.06 9.47 -14.62
CA VAL A 74 -6.68 9.46 -13.29
C VAL A 74 -6.41 8.14 -12.54
N LEU A 75 -6.38 8.20 -11.22
CA LEU A 75 -6.28 7.01 -10.36
C LEU A 75 -7.65 6.47 -9.96
N THR A 76 -8.65 7.32 -9.94
CA THR A 76 -10.04 7.03 -9.53
C THR A 76 -11.03 7.62 -10.53
N PRO A 77 -12.30 7.18 -10.54
CA PRO A 77 -12.89 6.20 -9.64
C PRO A 77 -12.44 4.75 -9.93
N GLN A 78 -12.50 3.90 -8.89
CA GLN A 78 -12.32 2.47 -9.03
C GLN A 78 -13.53 1.74 -8.46
N LYS A 79 -13.93 0.64 -9.10
CA LYS A 79 -15.01 -0.22 -8.63
C LYS A 79 -14.47 -1.59 -8.26
N PHE A 80 -14.87 -2.09 -7.10
CA PHE A 80 -14.60 -3.44 -6.63
C PHE A 80 -15.91 -4.20 -6.58
N THR A 81 -15.92 -5.41 -7.11
CA THR A 81 -17.05 -6.32 -7.03
C THR A 81 -16.59 -7.64 -6.43
N VAL A 82 -17.17 -8.03 -5.31
CA VAL A 82 -16.84 -9.26 -4.61
C VAL A 82 -18.06 -10.18 -4.65
N LYS A 83 -17.89 -11.36 -5.23
CA LYS A 83 -18.88 -12.43 -5.21
C LYS A 83 -18.58 -13.38 -4.06
N LEU A 84 -19.50 -13.49 -3.11
CA LEU A 84 -19.37 -14.36 -1.94
C LEU A 84 -19.83 -15.80 -2.30
N THR A 85 -19.39 -16.77 -1.47
CA THR A 85 -19.76 -18.19 -1.63
C THR A 85 -21.26 -18.45 -1.49
N ASN A 86 -21.99 -17.58 -0.80
CA ASN A 86 -23.44 -17.63 -0.67
C ASN A 86 -24.20 -16.91 -1.79
N ASN A 87 -23.54 -16.66 -2.94
CA ASN A 87 -24.05 -15.95 -4.11
C ASN A 87 -24.39 -14.46 -3.91
N LYS A 88 -24.12 -13.88 -2.74
CA LYS A 88 -24.24 -12.44 -2.56
C LYS A 88 -23.11 -11.71 -3.27
N THR A 89 -23.43 -10.54 -3.84
CA THR A 89 -22.46 -9.64 -4.46
C THR A 89 -22.34 -8.38 -3.62
N ILE A 90 -21.10 -7.97 -3.34
CA ILE A 90 -20.77 -6.71 -2.68
C ILE A 90 -20.09 -5.83 -3.71
N GLU A 91 -20.54 -4.60 -3.85
CA GLU A 91 -19.93 -3.59 -4.70
C GLU A 91 -19.43 -2.42 -3.86
N ILE A 92 -18.19 -2.00 -4.10
CA ILE A 92 -17.56 -0.88 -3.42
C ILE A 92 -17.00 0.04 -4.49
N ASN A 93 -17.36 1.33 -4.41
CA ASN A 93 -16.78 2.37 -5.25
C ASN A 93 -15.76 3.16 -4.45
N LEU A 94 -14.60 3.40 -5.04
CA LEU A 94 -13.54 4.21 -4.50
C LEU A 94 -13.42 5.48 -5.34
N ASP A 95 -13.93 6.59 -4.82
CA ASP A 95 -13.91 7.88 -5.51
C ASP A 95 -12.58 8.61 -5.31
N HIS A 96 -11.89 8.37 -4.20
CA HIS A 96 -10.58 8.95 -3.90
C HIS A 96 -9.65 7.89 -3.32
N VAL A 97 -8.39 7.87 -3.77
CA VAL A 97 -7.36 7.03 -3.15
C VAL A 97 -7.07 7.52 -1.73
N TYR A 98 -6.73 6.57 -0.86
CA TYR A 98 -6.40 6.87 0.52
C TYR A 98 -5.13 7.75 0.61
N GLY A 99 -5.21 8.84 1.38
CA GLY A 99 -4.20 9.92 1.42
C GLY A 99 -4.48 11.08 0.44
N HIS A 100 -5.53 11.00 -0.39
CA HIS A 100 -6.02 12.15 -1.15
C HIS A 100 -6.60 13.22 -0.20
N PRO A 101 -6.55 14.54 -0.49
CA PRO A 101 -7.13 15.59 0.39
C PRO A 101 -8.58 15.36 0.82
N LYS A 102 -9.38 14.71 -0.04
CA LYS A 102 -10.77 14.31 0.28
C LYS A 102 -10.88 12.95 0.99
N ALA A 103 -9.77 12.24 1.19
CA ALA A 103 -9.66 10.98 1.91
C ALA A 103 -8.31 10.96 2.65
N ALA A 104 -8.06 12.01 3.45
CA ALA A 104 -6.80 12.24 4.14
C ALA A 104 -6.53 11.16 5.19
N LEU A 105 -5.26 10.90 5.42
CA LEU A 105 -4.82 10.12 6.58
C LEU A 105 -5.05 10.93 7.86
N SER A 106 -5.49 10.26 8.92
CA SER A 106 -5.44 10.82 10.26
C SER A 106 -3.99 10.95 10.75
N GLU A 107 -3.78 11.78 11.76
CA GLU A 107 -2.46 11.96 12.37
C GLU A 107 -1.88 10.62 12.85
N SER A 108 -2.67 9.83 13.56
CA SER A 108 -2.25 8.51 14.04
C SER A 108 -1.84 7.57 12.91
N GLU A 109 -2.52 7.60 11.76
CA GLU A 109 -2.22 6.73 10.64
C GLU A 109 -0.90 7.07 9.95
N TYR A 110 -0.60 8.36 9.72
CA TYR A 110 0.67 8.71 9.11
C TYR A 110 1.85 8.55 10.08
N LEU A 111 1.65 8.80 11.39
CA LEU A 111 2.66 8.53 12.41
C LEU A 111 2.95 7.03 12.54
N ASP A 112 1.91 6.18 12.57
CA ASP A 112 2.06 4.72 12.59
C ASP A 112 2.82 4.21 11.36
N LYS A 113 2.50 4.75 10.18
CA LYS A 113 3.24 4.44 8.96
C LYS A 113 4.71 4.86 9.06
N PHE A 114 5.01 6.03 9.59
CA PHE A 114 6.37 6.50 9.78
C PHE A 114 7.16 5.58 10.72
N HIS A 115 6.57 5.23 11.89
CA HIS A 115 7.16 4.28 12.82
C HIS A 115 7.47 2.93 12.16
N LYS A 116 6.52 2.34 11.44
CA LYS A 116 6.69 1.07 10.72
C LYS A 116 7.83 1.15 9.69
N CYS A 117 7.92 2.25 8.94
CA CYS A 117 9.00 2.45 7.99
C CYS A 117 10.37 2.53 8.68
N CYS A 118 10.49 3.26 9.79
CA CYS A 118 11.74 3.37 10.55
C CYS A 118 12.18 2.02 11.12
N LEU A 119 11.23 1.24 11.66
CA LEU A 119 11.51 -0.09 12.22
C LEU A 119 11.91 -1.11 11.15
N SER A 120 11.45 -0.94 9.90
CA SER A 120 11.79 -1.80 8.77
C SER A 120 13.08 -1.40 8.05
N SER A 121 13.76 -0.35 8.50
CA SER A 121 15.01 0.10 7.88
C SER A 121 16.15 -0.89 8.15
N THR A 122 17.09 -0.97 7.22
CA THR A 122 18.29 -1.84 7.36
C THR A 122 19.15 -1.44 8.56
N LYS A 123 19.24 -0.14 8.84
CA LYS A 123 19.83 0.39 10.07
C LYS A 123 18.69 0.67 11.04
N LYS A 124 18.55 -0.16 12.07
CA LYS A 124 17.51 0.01 13.09
C LYS A 124 17.66 1.37 13.78
N ILE A 125 16.62 2.17 13.71
CA ILE A 125 16.55 3.47 14.37
C ILE A 125 15.93 3.25 15.75
N PRO A 126 16.58 3.64 16.86
CA PRO A 126 16.02 3.53 18.21
C PRO A 126 14.75 4.38 18.34
N LYS A 127 13.79 3.89 19.15
CA LYS A 127 12.50 4.56 19.32
C LYS A 127 12.63 6.04 19.71
N ASN A 128 13.52 6.36 20.66
CA ASN A 128 13.74 7.74 21.09
C ASN A 128 14.22 8.66 19.96
N LYS A 129 14.96 8.15 18.99
CA LYS A 129 15.35 8.91 17.80
C LYS A 129 14.18 9.11 16.84
N ILE A 130 13.33 8.08 16.69
CA ILE A 130 12.11 8.20 15.89
C ILE A 130 11.21 9.29 16.48
N ASP A 131 11.01 9.30 17.78
CA ASP A 131 10.21 10.30 18.48
C ASP A 131 10.81 11.71 18.28
N GLN A 132 12.13 11.86 18.41
CA GLN A 132 12.84 13.13 18.12
C GLN A 132 12.67 13.60 16.66
N MET A 133 12.68 12.68 15.72
CA MET A 133 12.45 12.98 14.30
C MET A 133 11.01 13.49 14.08
N ILE A 134 10.03 12.86 14.72
CA ILE A 134 8.63 13.28 14.68
C ILE A 134 8.48 14.69 15.27
N ASP A 135 8.98 14.91 16.48
CA ASP A 135 8.92 16.22 17.15
C ASP A 135 9.59 17.31 16.31
N PHE A 136 10.73 16.99 15.69
CA PHE A 136 11.42 17.93 14.82
C PHE A 136 10.57 18.32 13.60
N ILE A 137 9.94 17.35 12.94
CA ILE A 137 9.13 17.58 11.73
C ILE A 137 7.82 18.30 12.07
N LEU A 138 7.17 17.94 13.18
CA LEU A 138 5.93 18.60 13.61
C LEU A 138 6.15 20.07 14.02
N ASP A 139 7.37 20.41 14.41
CA ASP A 139 7.76 21.79 14.78
C ASP A 139 8.72 22.41 13.74
N LEU A 140 8.64 21.96 12.47
CA LEU A 140 9.58 22.35 11.43
C LEU A 140 9.60 23.86 11.17
N GLU A 141 8.45 24.52 11.26
CA GLU A 141 8.28 25.95 11.01
C GLU A 141 9.10 26.81 11.98
N ASN A 142 9.36 26.31 13.20
CA ASN A 142 10.14 27.00 14.24
C ASN A 142 11.64 26.63 14.22
N LYS A 143 12.06 25.72 13.34
CA LYS A 143 13.47 25.30 13.28
C LYS A 143 14.32 26.31 12.51
N LYS A 144 15.43 26.73 13.12
CA LYS A 144 16.38 27.66 12.49
C LYS A 144 17.16 27.02 11.32
N ASN A 145 17.39 25.71 11.39
CA ASN A 145 18.20 24.99 10.40
C ASN A 145 17.69 23.56 10.22
N VAL A 146 17.23 23.24 9.03
CA VAL A 146 16.73 21.89 8.68
C VAL A 146 17.85 20.83 8.71
N ILE A 147 19.12 21.23 8.60
CA ILE A 147 20.26 20.31 8.67
C ILE A 147 20.34 19.62 10.06
N ASP A 148 19.81 20.28 11.12
CA ASP A 148 19.80 19.68 12.46
C ASP A 148 18.98 18.38 12.53
N PHE A 149 18.03 18.18 11.61
CA PHE A 149 17.32 16.91 11.47
C PHE A 149 18.28 15.73 11.22
N PHE A 150 19.28 15.92 10.38
CA PHE A 150 20.24 14.85 10.04
C PHE A 150 21.20 14.50 11.18
N LYS A 151 21.28 15.32 12.23
CA LYS A 151 22.05 15.00 13.44
C LYS A 151 21.31 14.04 14.37
N ILE A 152 19.99 13.88 14.17
CA ILE A 152 19.17 12.95 14.94
C ILE A 152 19.41 11.51 14.48
N ILE A 153 19.63 11.30 13.18
CA ILE A 153 19.82 9.98 12.57
C ILE A 153 21.24 9.47 12.77
#